data_abd76a7e55b0b765568a998292911e5f
#
_entry.id   abd76a7e55b0b765568a998292911e5f
#
_cell.length_a   1.000
_cell.length_b   1.000
_cell.length_c   1.000
_cell.angle_alpha   90.00
_cell.angle_beta   90.00
_cell.angle_gamma   90.00
#
_symmetry.space_group_name_H-M   'P 1'
#
loop_
_entity.id
_entity.type
_entity.pdbx_description
1 polymer ?
#
loop_
_entity_poly.entity_id
_entity_poly.type
_entity_poly.pdbx_seq_one_letter_code
_entity_poly.pdbx_strand_id
1 'polypeptide(L)'
;MSARPTLSWRSVAQKRRYGRGLELVEERLAAVAGAYPGELGEACRATLTAGGKRVRPLLTIMCARRDRPLAEPVLRAAAAVELVHMATLVHDDVLDRAELRRGRPTVAHEFGVGTAVSAGNFLLARAFTEIVGAGDPVAVEVLSSTAVSLSEGEVLQRDEANNVGITAADYERRCARKTADLFAASCRLGAMLSAAGADAVTALGEYGRLIGLAFQVFDDILDCSGEQVDTGKRPGADVRDGTITLPLLLALETNAELAPLLSRKGLGAAEVATVLRTVAGSGALERARAVALGYIEGARRVLDACPDLVERELLEQVAAQVVDRYN
;
A
#
# COMPACT_ATOMS: atom_id res chain seq x y z
N MET A 1 1.02 2.83 -20.12
CA MET A 1 0.31 1.58 -19.79
C MET A 1 0.95 1.03 -18.55
N SER A 2 0.24 1.07 -17.39
CA SER A 2 0.78 0.55 -16.12
C SER A 2 0.89 -0.96 -16.19
N ALA A 3 2.09 -1.50 -15.94
CA ALA A 3 2.30 -2.94 -15.91
C ALA A 3 1.42 -3.55 -14.79
N ARG A 4 0.42 -4.34 -15.18
CA ARG A 4 -0.34 -5.19 -14.23
C ARG A 4 0.64 -6.15 -13.57
N PRO A 5 0.36 -6.65 -12.34
CA PRO A 5 1.19 -7.69 -11.74
C PRO A 5 1.38 -8.81 -12.76
N THR A 6 2.63 -9.18 -13.05
CA THR A 6 2.97 -10.28 -13.95
C THR A 6 2.77 -11.63 -13.25
N LEU A 7 1.56 -11.88 -12.74
CA LEU A 7 1.21 -13.19 -12.20
C LEU A 7 1.19 -14.21 -13.32
N SER A 8 1.91 -15.31 -13.14
CA SER A 8 1.83 -16.43 -14.04
C SER A 8 0.56 -17.24 -13.74
N TRP A 9 -0.50 -16.98 -14.52
CA TRP A 9 -1.73 -17.76 -14.44
C TRP A 9 -1.45 -19.19 -14.89
N ARG A 10 -1.54 -20.15 -13.97
CA ARG A 10 -1.30 -21.58 -14.28
C ARG A 10 -2.45 -22.22 -15.04
N SER A 11 -3.64 -21.60 -15.06
CA SER A 11 -4.78 -22.13 -15.77
C SER A 11 -5.60 -21.02 -16.46
N VAL A 12 -6.33 -21.41 -17.51
CA VAL A 12 -7.32 -20.54 -18.17
C VAL A 12 -8.42 -20.13 -17.21
N ALA A 13 -8.79 -20.99 -16.27
CA ALA A 13 -9.79 -20.70 -15.24
C ALA A 13 -9.32 -19.60 -14.27
N GLN A 14 -8.08 -19.66 -13.81
CA GLN A 14 -7.49 -18.59 -12.99
C GLN A 14 -7.45 -17.26 -13.73
N LYS A 15 -6.93 -17.24 -14.97
CA LYS A 15 -6.91 -16.03 -15.81
C LYS A 15 -8.31 -15.46 -16.00
N ARG A 16 -9.30 -16.32 -16.28
CA ARG A 16 -10.70 -15.90 -16.45
C ARG A 16 -11.28 -15.33 -15.16
N ARG A 17 -11.06 -15.98 -14.00
CA ARG A 17 -11.60 -15.54 -12.71
C ARG A 17 -10.99 -14.21 -12.26
N TYR A 18 -9.67 -14.16 -12.14
CA TYR A 18 -8.96 -13.01 -11.55
C TYR A 18 -8.81 -11.86 -12.55
N GLY A 19 -8.53 -12.17 -13.82
CA GLY A 19 -8.48 -11.17 -14.88
C GLY A 19 -9.84 -10.49 -15.07
N ARG A 20 -10.93 -11.25 -15.20
CA ARG A 20 -12.27 -10.69 -15.31
C ARG A 20 -12.69 -9.96 -14.04
N GLY A 21 -12.33 -10.47 -12.85
CA GLY A 21 -12.60 -9.79 -11.58
C GLY A 21 -11.95 -8.41 -11.52
N LEU A 22 -10.68 -8.29 -11.93
CA LEU A 22 -10.01 -7.00 -12.01
C LEU A 22 -10.62 -6.07 -13.06
N GLU A 23 -11.05 -6.58 -14.21
CA GLU A 23 -11.76 -5.80 -15.23
C GLU A 23 -13.05 -5.20 -14.67
N LEU A 24 -13.85 -6.00 -13.96
CA LEU A 24 -15.07 -5.53 -13.32
C LEU A 24 -14.81 -4.47 -12.23
N VAL A 25 -13.72 -4.61 -11.48
CA VAL A 25 -13.31 -3.58 -10.53
C VAL A 25 -12.89 -2.30 -11.25
N GLU A 26 -12.11 -2.37 -12.34
CA GLU A 26 -11.73 -1.19 -13.13
C GLU A 26 -12.96 -0.51 -13.76
N GLU A 27 -13.92 -1.27 -14.30
CA GLU A 27 -15.19 -0.74 -14.80
C GLU A 27 -15.92 0.04 -13.71
N ARG A 28 -15.94 -0.49 -12.48
CA ARG A 28 -16.57 0.16 -11.32
C ARG A 28 -15.83 1.42 -10.87
N LEU A 29 -14.51 1.38 -10.79
CA LEU A 29 -13.69 2.56 -10.48
C LEU A 29 -13.88 3.66 -11.53
N ALA A 30 -13.91 3.30 -12.82
CA ALA A 30 -14.17 4.23 -13.91
C ALA A 30 -15.57 4.86 -13.81
N ALA A 31 -16.59 4.07 -13.45
CA ALA A 31 -17.94 4.57 -13.21
C ALA A 31 -17.99 5.57 -12.06
N VAL A 32 -17.26 5.32 -10.96
CA VAL A 32 -17.15 6.26 -9.83
C VAL A 32 -16.49 7.57 -10.28
N ALA A 33 -15.36 7.50 -10.98
CA ALA A 33 -14.65 8.69 -11.47
C ALA A 33 -15.44 9.45 -12.53
N GLY A 34 -16.28 8.77 -13.32
CA GLY A 34 -17.16 9.37 -14.33
C GLY A 34 -18.49 9.88 -13.79
N ALA A 35 -18.84 9.60 -12.56
CA ALA A 35 -20.15 9.91 -11.98
C ALA A 35 -20.36 11.42 -11.73
N TYR A 36 -19.30 12.22 -11.72
CA TYR A 36 -19.40 13.65 -11.46
C TYR A 36 -18.84 14.45 -12.65
N PRO A 37 -19.58 15.47 -13.14
CA PRO A 37 -19.12 16.31 -14.23
C PRO A 37 -18.12 17.37 -13.73
N GLY A 38 -17.39 17.98 -14.68
CA GLY A 38 -16.49 19.10 -14.40
C GLY A 38 -15.18 18.70 -13.72
N GLU A 39 -14.53 19.67 -13.12
CA GLU A 39 -13.16 19.60 -12.60
C GLU A 39 -12.97 18.49 -11.55
N LEU A 40 -13.93 18.27 -10.65
CA LEU A 40 -13.88 17.19 -9.66
C LEU A 40 -13.84 15.81 -10.33
N GLY A 41 -14.67 15.58 -11.35
CA GLY A 41 -14.65 14.34 -12.11
C GLY A 41 -13.35 14.15 -12.91
N GLU A 42 -12.77 15.22 -13.43
CA GLU A 42 -11.48 15.22 -14.13
C GLU A 42 -10.35 14.86 -13.16
N ALA A 43 -10.32 15.46 -11.98
CA ALA A 43 -9.36 15.15 -10.92
C ALA A 43 -9.45 13.69 -10.47
N CYS A 44 -10.66 13.15 -10.28
CA CYS A 44 -10.85 11.73 -9.96
C CYS A 44 -10.39 10.81 -11.10
N ARG A 45 -10.66 11.16 -12.37
CA ARG A 45 -10.16 10.41 -13.54
C ARG A 45 -8.64 10.47 -13.65
N ALA A 46 -8.02 11.63 -13.40
CA ALA A 46 -6.57 11.78 -13.38
C ALA A 46 -5.93 10.81 -12.36
N THR A 47 -6.49 10.74 -11.14
CA THR A 47 -6.03 9.80 -10.10
C THR A 47 -6.15 8.34 -10.57
N LEU A 48 -7.28 7.95 -11.14
CA LEU A 48 -7.51 6.59 -11.63
C LEU A 48 -6.55 6.21 -12.77
N THR A 49 -6.34 7.13 -13.72
CA THR A 49 -5.51 6.92 -14.92
C THR A 49 -4.02 7.10 -14.66
N ALA A 50 -3.62 7.64 -13.51
CA ALA A 50 -2.21 7.68 -13.08
C ALA A 50 -1.60 6.28 -12.93
N GLY A 51 -2.43 5.25 -13.05
CA GLY A 51 -2.04 3.85 -13.05
C GLY A 51 -1.92 3.27 -11.64
N GLY A 52 -1.53 2.02 -11.58
CA GLY A 52 -1.36 1.25 -10.35
C GLY A 52 -1.40 -0.24 -10.63
N LYS A 53 -0.68 -1.02 -9.84
CA LYS A 53 -0.65 -2.48 -9.99
C LYS A 53 -1.94 -3.16 -9.50
N ARG A 54 -2.85 -2.41 -8.88
CA ARG A 54 -4.13 -2.93 -8.32
C ARG A 54 -3.93 -4.14 -7.40
N VAL A 55 -2.85 -4.11 -6.62
CA VAL A 55 -2.50 -5.24 -5.73
C VAL A 55 -3.58 -5.49 -4.67
N ARG A 56 -4.13 -4.42 -4.07
CA ARG A 56 -5.17 -4.53 -3.03
C ARG A 56 -6.48 -5.12 -3.55
N PRO A 57 -7.07 -4.63 -4.65
CA PRO A 57 -8.21 -5.29 -5.30
C PRO A 57 -7.93 -6.74 -5.64
N LEU A 58 -6.74 -7.04 -6.18
CA LEU A 58 -6.36 -8.38 -6.54
C LEU A 58 -6.32 -9.29 -5.31
N LEU A 59 -5.72 -8.86 -4.20
CA LEU A 59 -5.70 -9.59 -2.93
C LEU A 59 -7.12 -9.85 -2.41
N THR A 60 -8.02 -8.86 -2.48
CA THR A 60 -9.41 -9.03 -2.09
C THR A 60 -10.09 -10.16 -2.88
N ILE A 61 -9.86 -10.19 -4.21
CA ILE A 61 -10.43 -11.22 -5.09
C ILE A 61 -9.78 -12.58 -4.85
N MET A 62 -8.46 -12.64 -4.60
CA MET A 62 -7.71 -13.89 -4.40
C MET A 62 -8.01 -14.54 -3.05
N CYS A 63 -8.30 -13.76 -2.03
CA CYS A 63 -8.70 -14.24 -0.71
C CYS A 63 -10.17 -14.69 -0.66
N ALA A 64 -10.96 -14.42 -1.71
CA ALA A 64 -12.30 -14.95 -1.82
C ALA A 64 -12.29 -16.46 -2.15
N ARG A 65 -13.24 -17.19 -1.58
CA ARG A 65 -13.38 -18.65 -1.79
C ARG A 65 -13.39 -19.02 -3.27
N ARG A 66 -12.51 -19.95 -3.66
CA ARG A 66 -12.34 -20.40 -5.07
C ARG A 66 -13.46 -21.34 -5.54
N ASP A 67 -14.11 -22.05 -4.61
CA ASP A 67 -15.17 -23.00 -4.88
C ASP A 67 -16.55 -22.34 -5.17
N ARG A 68 -16.61 -21.00 -5.14
CA ARG A 68 -17.79 -20.20 -5.44
C ARG A 68 -17.52 -19.20 -6.55
N PRO A 69 -18.55 -18.81 -7.33
CA PRO A 69 -18.43 -17.66 -8.24
C PRO A 69 -17.99 -16.39 -7.48
N LEU A 70 -17.26 -15.51 -8.17
CA LEU A 70 -16.89 -14.21 -7.60
C LEU A 70 -18.17 -13.37 -7.42
N ALA A 71 -18.54 -13.15 -6.17
CA ALA A 71 -19.78 -12.48 -5.81
C ALA A 71 -19.67 -10.96 -5.88
N GLU A 72 -20.77 -10.29 -6.16
CA GLU A 72 -20.87 -8.82 -6.20
C GLU A 72 -20.35 -8.12 -4.92
N PRO A 73 -20.64 -8.59 -3.68
CA PRO A 73 -20.06 -8.03 -2.47
C PRO A 73 -18.53 -8.00 -2.45
N VAL A 74 -17.87 -9.04 -2.98
CA VAL A 74 -16.40 -9.10 -3.07
C VAL A 74 -15.86 -8.07 -4.06
N LEU A 75 -16.52 -7.89 -5.21
CA LEU A 75 -16.14 -6.88 -6.21
C LEU A 75 -16.32 -5.47 -5.67
N ARG A 76 -17.40 -5.22 -4.91
CA ARG A 76 -17.61 -3.94 -4.22
C ARG A 76 -16.51 -3.65 -3.20
N ALA A 77 -16.17 -4.64 -2.37
CA ALA A 77 -15.07 -4.48 -1.41
C ALA A 77 -13.73 -4.24 -2.10
N ALA A 78 -13.44 -4.96 -3.19
CA ALA A 78 -12.23 -4.74 -3.99
C ALA A 78 -12.15 -3.33 -4.57
N ALA A 79 -13.27 -2.77 -5.04
CA ALA A 79 -13.33 -1.38 -5.48
C ALA A 79 -13.19 -0.41 -4.28
N ALA A 80 -13.85 -0.70 -3.15
CA ALA A 80 -13.81 0.15 -1.96
C ALA A 80 -12.38 0.29 -1.40
N VAL A 81 -11.62 -0.78 -1.26
CA VAL A 81 -10.23 -0.71 -0.77
C VAL A 81 -9.33 0.07 -1.71
N GLU A 82 -9.52 -0.04 -3.02
CA GLU A 82 -8.76 0.75 -3.99
C GLU A 82 -9.15 2.23 -3.96
N LEU A 83 -10.44 2.55 -3.79
CA LEU A 83 -10.90 3.94 -3.61
C LEU A 83 -10.33 4.58 -2.36
N VAL A 84 -10.27 3.86 -1.22
CA VAL A 84 -9.56 4.33 -0.02
C VAL A 84 -8.09 4.60 -0.35
N HIS A 85 -7.41 3.65 -1.00
CA HIS A 85 -6.01 3.85 -1.38
C HIS A 85 -5.81 5.06 -2.30
N MET A 86 -6.67 5.25 -3.31
CA MET A 86 -6.60 6.40 -4.19
C MET A 86 -6.83 7.72 -3.42
N ALA A 87 -7.77 7.74 -2.49
CA ALA A 87 -8.04 8.90 -1.64
C ALA A 87 -6.82 9.27 -0.79
N THR A 88 -6.17 8.27 -0.14
CA THR A 88 -4.95 8.54 0.63
C THR A 88 -3.84 9.09 -0.23
N LEU A 89 -3.61 8.55 -1.45
CA LEU A 89 -2.59 9.07 -2.35
C LEU A 89 -2.82 10.53 -2.74
N VAL A 90 -4.07 10.92 -2.97
CA VAL A 90 -4.40 12.33 -3.30
C VAL A 90 -4.16 13.24 -2.10
N HIS A 91 -4.53 12.79 -0.89
CA HIS A 91 -4.28 13.55 0.33
C HIS A 91 -2.78 13.64 0.65
N ASP A 92 -2.03 12.54 0.52
CA ASP A 92 -0.58 12.51 0.71
C ASP A 92 0.11 13.49 -0.24
N ASP A 93 -0.30 13.54 -1.53
CA ASP A 93 0.26 14.49 -2.51
C ASP A 93 0.06 15.96 -2.09
N VAL A 94 -1.08 16.28 -1.44
CA VAL A 94 -1.32 17.62 -0.89
C VAL A 94 -0.40 17.90 0.30
N LEU A 95 -0.27 16.92 1.18
CA LEU A 95 0.47 17.05 2.43
C LEU A 95 1.98 17.15 2.19
N ASP A 96 2.49 16.35 1.24
CA ASP A 96 3.89 16.31 0.82
C ASP A 96 4.23 17.41 -0.20
N ARG A 97 3.22 18.19 -0.66
CA ARG A 97 3.36 19.19 -1.74
C ARG A 97 4.01 18.57 -2.98
N ALA A 98 3.64 17.35 -3.29
CA ALA A 98 4.22 16.60 -4.38
C ALA A 98 3.73 17.16 -5.73
N GLU A 99 4.68 17.53 -6.60
CA GLU A 99 4.36 18.00 -7.96
C GLU A 99 4.07 16.83 -8.91
N LEU A 100 4.78 15.72 -8.75
CA LEU A 100 4.69 14.55 -9.61
C LEU A 100 4.43 13.27 -8.83
N ARG A 101 3.57 12.41 -9.37
CA ARG A 101 3.37 11.02 -8.94
C ARG A 101 3.42 10.10 -10.14
N ARG A 102 4.31 9.11 -10.10
CA ARG A 102 4.52 8.16 -11.22
C ARG A 102 4.80 8.87 -12.57
N GLY A 103 5.57 9.96 -12.50
CA GLY A 103 5.94 10.76 -13.68
C GLY A 103 4.81 11.60 -14.30
N ARG A 104 3.66 11.73 -13.61
CA ARG A 104 2.54 12.60 -14.00
C ARG A 104 2.31 13.68 -12.95
N PRO A 105 1.77 14.85 -13.34
CA PRO A 105 1.35 15.86 -12.38
C PRO A 105 0.39 15.27 -11.34
N THR A 106 0.54 15.70 -10.08
CA THR A 106 -0.43 15.35 -9.02
C THR A 106 -1.71 16.14 -9.21
N VAL A 107 -2.82 15.67 -8.63
CA VAL A 107 -4.09 16.41 -8.65
C VAL A 107 -3.91 17.79 -7.99
N ALA A 108 -3.12 17.88 -6.92
CA ALA A 108 -2.82 19.13 -6.25
C ALA A 108 -2.05 20.12 -7.14
N HIS A 109 -1.14 19.63 -7.97
CA HIS A 109 -0.37 20.45 -8.90
C HIS A 109 -1.20 20.91 -10.11
N GLU A 110 -2.03 20.00 -10.67
CA GLU A 110 -2.79 20.28 -11.90
C GLU A 110 -4.09 21.06 -11.65
N PHE A 111 -4.82 20.73 -10.58
CA PHE A 111 -6.16 21.28 -10.28
C PHE A 111 -6.18 22.15 -9.01
N GLY A 112 -5.06 22.28 -8.32
CA GLY A 112 -4.96 23.02 -7.07
C GLY A 112 -5.36 22.21 -5.82
N VAL A 113 -4.89 22.69 -4.67
CA VAL A 113 -5.06 22.02 -3.36
C VAL A 113 -6.53 21.80 -2.98
N GLY A 114 -7.39 22.80 -3.21
CA GLY A 114 -8.82 22.73 -2.88
C GLY A 114 -9.54 21.62 -3.63
N THR A 115 -9.28 21.48 -4.94
CA THR A 115 -9.84 20.43 -5.78
C THR A 115 -9.26 19.05 -5.40
N ALA A 116 -7.95 18.96 -5.06
CA ALA A 116 -7.35 17.74 -4.60
C ALA A 116 -7.98 17.23 -3.30
N VAL A 117 -8.14 18.08 -2.29
CA VAL A 117 -8.84 17.72 -1.04
C VAL A 117 -10.27 17.25 -1.32
N SER A 118 -10.98 17.97 -2.19
CA SER A 118 -12.35 17.59 -2.56
C SER A 118 -12.40 16.24 -3.29
N ALA A 119 -11.44 15.97 -4.19
CA ALA A 119 -11.33 14.71 -4.91
C ALA A 119 -11.02 13.55 -3.95
N GLY A 120 -10.07 13.71 -3.03
CA GLY A 120 -9.78 12.70 -2.00
C GLY A 120 -11.00 12.39 -1.13
N ASN A 121 -11.71 13.42 -0.64
CA ASN A 121 -12.94 13.26 0.14
C ASN A 121 -14.05 12.56 -0.66
N PHE A 122 -14.21 12.91 -1.93
CA PHE A 122 -15.18 12.26 -2.82
C PHE A 122 -14.86 10.78 -3.01
N LEU A 123 -13.60 10.42 -3.31
CA LEU A 123 -13.18 9.03 -3.46
C LEU A 123 -13.40 8.23 -2.18
N LEU A 124 -13.10 8.81 -1.01
CA LEU A 124 -13.34 8.18 0.28
C LEU A 124 -14.84 7.95 0.54
N ALA A 125 -15.68 8.95 0.28
CA ALA A 125 -17.13 8.81 0.39
C ALA A 125 -17.69 7.73 -0.55
N ARG A 126 -17.15 7.62 -1.77
CA ARG A 126 -17.50 6.57 -2.73
C ARG A 126 -17.04 5.19 -2.27
N ALA A 127 -15.88 5.08 -1.61
CA ALA A 127 -15.45 3.83 -0.99
C ALA A 127 -16.47 3.31 0.03
N PHE A 128 -16.99 4.20 0.89
CA PHE A 128 -18.05 3.84 1.83
C PHE A 128 -19.36 3.50 1.13
N THR A 129 -19.71 4.16 0.03
CA THR A 129 -20.89 3.78 -0.78
C THR A 129 -20.75 2.35 -1.32
N GLU A 130 -19.55 1.98 -1.81
CA GLU A 130 -19.30 0.64 -2.32
C GLU A 130 -19.39 -0.42 -1.22
N ILE A 131 -18.75 -0.18 -0.06
CA ILE A 131 -18.74 -1.21 1.01
C ILE A 131 -20.10 -1.36 1.68
N VAL A 132 -20.88 -0.29 1.83
CA VAL A 132 -22.28 -0.37 2.29
C VAL A 132 -23.12 -1.19 1.31
N GLY A 133 -22.90 -1.00 0.01
CA GLY A 133 -23.55 -1.79 -1.04
C GLY A 133 -23.16 -3.27 -1.07
N ALA A 134 -22.11 -3.69 -0.36
CA ALA A 134 -21.79 -5.09 -0.15
C ALA A 134 -22.77 -5.81 0.80
N GLY A 135 -23.55 -5.05 1.58
CA GLY A 135 -24.66 -5.58 2.38
C GLY A 135 -24.25 -6.24 3.70
N ASP A 136 -22.99 -6.09 4.13
CA ASP A 136 -22.48 -6.65 5.38
C ASP A 136 -22.00 -5.53 6.32
N PRO A 137 -22.65 -5.29 7.48
CA PRO A 137 -22.24 -4.25 8.42
C PRO A 137 -20.83 -4.43 8.99
N VAL A 138 -20.37 -5.68 9.14
CA VAL A 138 -19.00 -5.96 9.62
C VAL A 138 -17.97 -5.55 8.58
N ALA A 139 -18.28 -5.66 7.28
CA ALA A 139 -17.41 -5.17 6.22
C ALA A 139 -17.27 -3.64 6.28
N VAL A 140 -18.34 -2.92 6.61
CA VAL A 140 -18.29 -1.46 6.81
C VAL A 140 -17.42 -1.12 8.02
N GLU A 141 -17.55 -1.84 9.12
CA GLU A 141 -16.71 -1.67 10.32
C GLU A 141 -15.23 -1.90 10.01
N VAL A 142 -14.90 -2.98 9.29
CA VAL A 142 -13.52 -3.28 8.86
C VAL A 142 -12.93 -2.14 8.03
N LEU A 143 -13.65 -1.65 7.03
CA LEU A 143 -13.13 -0.58 6.17
C LEU A 143 -13.03 0.76 6.92
N SER A 144 -13.99 1.10 7.78
CA SER A 144 -13.98 2.35 8.53
C SER A 144 -12.87 2.39 9.57
N SER A 145 -12.68 1.33 10.34
CA SER A 145 -11.56 1.23 11.27
C SER A 145 -10.20 1.29 10.56
N THR A 146 -10.12 0.68 9.38
CA THR A 146 -8.92 0.77 8.54
C THR A 146 -8.66 2.20 8.07
N ALA A 147 -9.69 2.94 7.63
CA ALA A 147 -9.53 4.34 7.21
C ALA A 147 -9.06 5.24 8.38
N VAL A 148 -9.55 4.98 9.60
CA VAL A 148 -9.05 5.66 10.82
C VAL A 148 -7.58 5.32 11.05
N SER A 149 -7.22 4.02 10.99
CA SER A 149 -5.83 3.58 11.18
C SER A 149 -4.88 4.23 10.18
N LEU A 150 -5.25 4.33 8.89
CA LEU A 150 -4.45 5.02 7.87
C LEU A 150 -4.21 6.49 8.22
N SER A 151 -5.25 7.19 8.69
CA SER A 151 -5.15 8.59 9.12
C SER A 151 -4.23 8.75 10.35
N GLU A 152 -4.35 7.85 11.33
CA GLU A 152 -3.45 7.82 12.48
C GLU A 152 -2.01 7.52 12.09
N GLY A 153 -1.79 6.62 11.13
CA GLY A 153 -0.46 6.31 10.58
C GLY A 153 0.21 7.52 9.94
N GLU A 154 -0.56 8.34 9.21
CA GLU A 154 -0.09 9.59 8.62
C GLU A 154 0.28 10.63 9.68
N VAL A 155 -0.54 10.77 10.72
CA VAL A 155 -0.25 11.67 11.86
C VAL A 155 1.03 11.22 12.57
N LEU A 156 1.16 9.92 12.89
CA LEU A 156 2.37 9.37 13.50
C LEU A 156 3.62 9.67 12.68
N GLN A 157 3.58 9.51 11.36
CA GLN A 157 4.74 9.81 10.50
C GLN A 157 5.21 11.26 10.64
N ARG A 158 4.29 12.20 10.77
CA ARG A 158 4.62 13.61 10.94
C ARG A 158 5.12 13.96 12.33
N ASP A 159 4.49 13.39 13.35
CA ASP A 159 4.88 13.61 14.74
C ASP A 159 6.26 13.03 15.03
N GLU A 160 6.61 11.93 14.36
CA GLU A 160 7.91 11.27 14.45
C GLU A 160 8.98 11.83 13.50
N ALA A 161 8.65 12.82 12.67
CA ALA A 161 9.60 13.39 11.71
C ALA A 161 10.82 13.98 12.39
N ASN A 162 12.02 13.62 11.90
CA ASN A 162 13.32 13.98 12.44
C ASN A 162 13.60 13.49 13.89
N ASN A 163 12.78 12.58 14.40
CA ASN A 163 13.00 11.99 15.72
C ASN A 163 13.84 10.71 15.61
N VAL A 164 15.15 10.84 15.78
CA VAL A 164 16.09 9.71 15.78
C VAL A 164 15.97 8.80 17.01
N GLY A 165 15.15 9.16 17.98
CA GLY A 165 14.89 8.38 19.20
C GLY A 165 13.75 7.36 19.07
N ILE A 166 13.07 7.26 17.93
CA ILE A 166 12.04 6.23 17.72
C ILE A 166 12.65 4.84 17.72
N THR A 167 11.89 3.87 18.17
CA THR A 167 12.30 2.46 18.21
C THR A 167 11.85 1.71 16.96
N ALA A 168 12.41 0.51 16.72
CA ALA A 168 11.92 -0.38 15.67
C ALA A 168 10.43 -0.75 15.85
N ALA A 169 9.94 -0.81 17.10
CA ALA A 169 8.52 -1.06 17.39
C ALA A 169 7.63 0.15 17.02
N ASP A 170 8.12 1.38 17.21
CA ASP A 170 7.42 2.60 16.75
C ASP A 170 7.34 2.63 15.24
N TYR A 171 8.45 2.35 14.56
CA TYR A 171 8.49 2.20 13.11
C TYR A 171 7.48 1.15 12.61
N GLU A 172 7.49 -0.08 13.19
CA GLU A 172 6.55 -1.15 12.79
C GLU A 172 5.10 -0.72 12.99
N ARG A 173 4.77 -0.10 14.14
CA ARG A 173 3.43 0.42 14.42
C ARG A 173 2.98 1.45 13.37
N ARG A 174 3.85 2.37 12.97
CA ARG A 174 3.58 3.36 11.92
C ARG A 174 3.34 2.68 10.57
N CYS A 175 4.21 1.75 10.16
CA CYS A 175 4.08 0.99 8.92
C CYS A 175 2.81 0.12 8.91
N ALA A 176 2.45 -0.48 10.05
CA ALA A 176 1.22 -1.23 10.19
C ALA A 176 0.02 -0.33 9.88
N ARG A 177 -0.09 0.81 10.56
CA ARG A 177 -1.22 1.74 10.39
C ARG A 177 -1.25 2.36 9.00
N LYS A 178 -0.15 2.93 8.50
CA LYS A 178 -0.11 3.65 7.23
C LYS A 178 -0.27 2.73 6.01
N THR A 179 0.19 1.48 6.10
CA THR A 179 0.29 0.61 4.93
C THR A 179 -0.33 -0.77 5.14
N ALA A 180 0.07 -1.50 6.19
CA ALA A 180 -0.26 -2.92 6.31
C ALA A 180 -1.74 -3.18 6.63
N ASP A 181 -2.40 -2.28 7.37
CA ASP A 181 -3.81 -2.44 7.76
C ASP A 181 -4.75 -2.45 6.53
N LEU A 182 -4.44 -1.70 5.47
CA LEU A 182 -5.24 -1.75 4.25
C LEU A 182 -5.00 -3.04 3.44
N PHE A 183 -3.78 -3.61 3.49
CA PHE A 183 -3.52 -4.94 2.95
C PHE A 183 -4.28 -6.02 3.73
N ALA A 184 -4.25 -5.95 5.06
CA ALA A 184 -5.00 -6.83 5.94
C ALA A 184 -6.52 -6.76 5.69
N ALA A 185 -7.07 -5.55 5.59
CA ALA A 185 -8.46 -5.32 5.28
C ALA A 185 -8.84 -5.88 3.91
N SER A 186 -7.98 -5.73 2.88
CA SER A 186 -8.20 -6.29 1.55
C SER A 186 -8.39 -7.80 1.59
N CYS A 187 -7.48 -8.51 2.26
CA CYS A 187 -7.55 -9.97 2.39
C CYS A 187 -8.73 -10.42 3.25
N ARG A 188 -8.95 -9.75 4.38
CA ARG A 188 -10.05 -10.04 5.31
C ARG A 188 -11.41 -9.87 4.68
N LEU A 189 -11.65 -8.77 3.95
CA LEU A 189 -12.90 -8.49 3.26
C LEU A 189 -13.19 -9.51 2.16
N GLY A 190 -12.18 -9.92 1.39
CA GLY A 190 -12.32 -10.95 0.36
C GLY A 190 -12.78 -12.29 0.94
N ALA A 191 -12.14 -12.72 2.01
CA ALA A 191 -12.48 -13.96 2.72
C ALA A 191 -13.90 -13.89 3.32
N MET A 192 -14.19 -12.84 4.07
CA MET A 192 -15.45 -12.65 4.79
C MET A 192 -16.65 -12.60 3.85
N LEU A 193 -16.59 -11.75 2.82
CA LEU A 193 -17.71 -11.54 1.88
C LEU A 193 -17.91 -12.71 0.90
N SER A 194 -17.00 -13.68 0.88
CA SER A 194 -17.18 -14.97 0.20
C SER A 194 -17.62 -16.09 1.14
N ALA A 195 -17.97 -15.77 2.39
CA ALA A 195 -18.37 -16.70 3.43
C ALA A 195 -17.31 -17.77 3.75
N ALA A 196 -16.06 -17.35 3.88
CA ALA A 196 -15.00 -18.15 4.50
C ALA A 196 -15.24 -18.25 6.02
N GLY A 197 -14.76 -19.33 6.64
CA GLY A 197 -14.83 -19.48 8.10
C GLY A 197 -14.02 -18.42 8.85
N ALA A 198 -14.35 -18.18 10.11
CA ALA A 198 -13.71 -17.14 10.94
C ALA A 198 -12.18 -17.29 11.02
N ASP A 199 -11.70 -18.54 11.15
CA ASP A 199 -10.25 -18.82 11.20
C ASP A 199 -9.56 -18.43 9.89
N ALA A 200 -10.17 -18.73 8.73
CA ALA A 200 -9.64 -18.32 7.43
C ALA A 200 -9.65 -16.81 7.25
N VAL A 201 -10.70 -16.12 7.72
CA VAL A 201 -10.78 -14.64 7.70
C VAL A 201 -9.65 -14.03 8.53
N THR A 202 -9.39 -14.58 9.71
CA THR A 202 -8.32 -14.13 10.61
C THR A 202 -6.93 -14.40 10.00
N ALA A 203 -6.69 -15.61 9.50
CA ALA A 203 -5.43 -16.00 8.90
C ALA A 203 -5.11 -15.16 7.65
N LEU A 204 -6.08 -14.96 6.76
CA LEU A 204 -5.88 -14.16 5.55
C LEU A 204 -5.70 -12.65 5.87
N GLY A 205 -6.35 -12.15 6.92
CA GLY A 205 -6.07 -10.81 7.44
C GLY A 205 -4.62 -10.67 7.90
N GLU A 206 -4.10 -11.65 8.65
CA GLU A 206 -2.70 -11.66 9.10
C GLU A 206 -1.72 -11.82 7.94
N TYR A 207 -2.03 -12.68 6.96
CA TYR A 207 -1.26 -12.75 5.71
C TYR A 207 -1.13 -11.36 5.05
N GLY A 208 -2.26 -10.66 4.89
CA GLY A 208 -2.28 -9.31 4.31
C GLY A 208 -1.43 -8.33 5.11
N ARG A 209 -1.52 -8.36 6.45
CA ARG A 209 -0.71 -7.49 7.33
C ARG A 209 0.78 -7.73 7.12
N LEU A 210 1.22 -8.97 7.11
CA LEU A 210 2.63 -9.33 6.93
C LEU A 210 3.16 -8.94 5.56
N ILE A 211 2.38 -9.16 4.49
CA ILE A 211 2.73 -8.70 3.13
C ILE A 211 2.84 -7.17 3.07
N GLY A 212 1.93 -6.45 3.74
CA GLY A 212 1.95 -4.99 3.79
C GLY A 212 3.18 -4.44 4.51
N LEU A 213 3.59 -5.06 5.63
CA LEU A 213 4.83 -4.72 6.34
C LEU A 213 6.07 -4.99 5.49
N ALA A 214 6.15 -6.16 4.86
CA ALA A 214 7.25 -6.48 3.96
C ALA A 214 7.34 -5.48 2.80
N PHE A 215 6.20 -5.13 2.21
CA PHE A 215 6.12 -4.15 1.12
C PHE A 215 6.68 -2.79 1.55
N GLN A 216 6.34 -2.31 2.75
CA GLN A 216 6.82 -1.03 3.25
C GLN A 216 8.33 -1.06 3.50
N VAL A 217 8.85 -2.11 4.16
CA VAL A 217 10.30 -2.22 4.41
C VAL A 217 11.09 -2.25 3.09
N PHE A 218 10.60 -2.96 2.07
CA PHE A 218 11.25 -2.95 0.76
C PHE A 218 11.20 -1.58 0.08
N ASP A 219 10.08 -0.84 0.19
CA ASP A 219 9.96 0.52 -0.36
C ASP A 219 11.00 1.46 0.31
N ASP A 220 11.16 1.35 1.63
CA ASP A 220 12.15 2.12 2.40
C ASP A 220 13.60 1.75 2.01
N ILE A 221 13.88 0.46 1.74
CA ILE A 221 15.19 0.02 1.24
C ILE A 221 15.49 0.67 -0.12
N LEU A 222 14.51 0.69 -1.04
CA LEU A 222 14.70 1.33 -2.34
C LEU A 222 14.99 2.83 -2.21
N ASP A 223 14.27 3.53 -1.35
CA ASP A 223 14.50 4.96 -1.14
C ASP A 223 15.92 5.23 -0.63
N CYS A 224 16.48 4.31 0.17
CA CYS A 224 17.84 4.40 0.71
C CYS A 224 18.93 3.83 -0.20
N SER A 225 18.63 2.93 -1.15
CA SER A 225 19.63 2.27 -2.00
C SER A 225 20.30 3.21 -3.02
N GLY A 226 19.67 4.33 -3.31
CA GLY A 226 20.16 5.29 -4.29
C GLY A 226 19.95 4.85 -5.75
N GLU A 227 19.38 3.69 -6.00
CA GLU A 227 19.07 3.22 -7.35
C GLU A 227 17.84 3.94 -7.89
N GLN A 228 17.96 4.50 -9.10
CA GLN A 228 16.82 5.03 -9.83
C GLN A 228 15.96 3.87 -10.34
N VAL A 229 15.00 3.45 -9.54
CA VAL A 229 13.97 2.55 -10.04
C VAL A 229 12.90 3.38 -10.76
N ASP A 230 12.21 2.79 -11.75
CA ASP A 230 11.14 3.36 -12.60
C ASP A 230 9.96 4.03 -11.85
N THR A 231 10.09 4.30 -10.56
CA THR A 231 9.07 4.94 -9.71
C THR A 231 8.96 6.45 -9.93
N GLY A 232 9.94 7.07 -10.60
CA GLY A 232 9.97 8.52 -10.84
C GLY A 232 10.28 9.37 -9.59
N LYS A 233 10.50 8.75 -8.42
CA LYS A 233 10.96 9.45 -7.21
C LYS A 233 12.49 9.52 -7.19
N ARG A 234 13.04 10.65 -6.74
CA ARG A 234 14.47 10.78 -6.47
C ARG A 234 14.79 10.00 -5.18
N PRO A 235 15.84 9.15 -5.16
CA PRO A 235 16.28 8.47 -3.94
C PRO A 235 16.47 9.44 -2.77
N GLY A 236 16.22 8.98 -1.54
CA GLY A 236 16.34 9.76 -0.32
C GLY A 236 15.16 10.72 -0.08
N ALA A 237 13.98 10.44 -0.61
CA ALA A 237 12.79 11.21 -0.31
C ALA A 237 12.48 11.18 1.19
N ASP A 238 12.52 10.01 1.81
CA ASP A 238 12.28 9.83 3.25
C ASP A 238 13.28 10.64 4.09
N VAL A 239 14.56 10.66 3.69
CA VAL A 239 15.59 11.45 4.36
C VAL A 239 15.31 12.95 4.25
N ARG A 240 14.86 13.44 3.09
CA ARG A 240 14.50 14.87 2.89
C ARG A 240 13.29 15.27 3.72
N ASP A 241 12.29 14.36 3.81
CA ASP A 241 11.04 14.59 4.54
C ASP A 241 11.20 14.37 6.05
N GLY A 242 12.39 13.87 6.47
CA GLY A 242 12.69 13.57 7.87
C GLY A 242 12.06 12.30 8.40
N THR A 243 11.55 11.44 7.52
CA THR A 243 10.97 10.15 7.89
C THR A 243 12.08 9.16 8.27
N ILE A 244 12.16 8.81 9.55
CA ILE A 244 13.13 7.82 10.03
C ILE A 244 12.59 6.43 9.74
N THR A 245 13.19 5.76 8.74
CA THR A 245 12.81 4.41 8.27
C THR A 245 13.68 3.32 8.88
N LEU A 246 13.33 2.04 8.70
CA LEU A 246 14.09 0.92 9.26
C LEU A 246 15.56 0.91 8.81
N PRO A 247 15.91 1.12 7.52
CA PRO A 247 17.31 1.25 7.13
C PRO A 247 18.06 2.34 7.87
N LEU A 248 17.42 3.49 8.12
CA LEU A 248 18.01 4.61 8.87
C LEU A 248 18.22 4.26 10.35
N LEU A 249 17.22 3.61 10.99
CA LEU A 249 17.34 3.14 12.37
C LEU A 249 18.50 2.16 12.53
N LEU A 250 18.60 1.18 11.64
CA LEU A 250 19.65 0.17 11.66
C LEU A 250 21.04 0.78 11.40
N ALA A 251 21.14 1.80 10.54
CA ALA A 251 22.38 2.52 10.30
C ALA A 251 22.80 3.35 11.52
N LEU A 252 21.85 3.98 12.22
CA LEU A 252 22.12 4.75 13.45
C LEU A 252 22.76 3.92 14.56
N GLU A 253 22.47 2.62 14.64
CA GLU A 253 23.06 1.72 15.65
C GLU A 253 24.59 1.63 15.52
N THR A 254 25.14 1.79 14.32
CA THR A 254 26.58 1.63 14.02
C THR A 254 27.24 2.93 13.59
N ASN A 255 26.46 3.98 13.28
CA ASN A 255 26.95 5.26 12.74
C ASN A 255 26.27 6.43 13.47
N ALA A 256 26.70 6.68 14.72
CA ALA A 256 26.12 7.72 15.57
C ALA A 256 26.21 9.14 14.97
N GLU A 257 27.16 9.38 14.04
CA GLU A 257 27.32 10.64 13.31
C GLU A 257 26.14 10.97 12.39
N LEU A 258 25.26 10.01 12.08
CA LEU A 258 24.03 10.27 11.33
C LEU A 258 22.99 11.03 12.17
N ALA A 259 22.98 10.86 13.50
CA ALA A 259 21.96 11.42 14.36
C ALA A 259 21.84 12.96 14.28
N PRO A 260 22.94 13.74 14.31
CA PRO A 260 22.85 15.20 14.14
C PRO A 260 22.30 15.64 12.79
N LEU A 261 22.52 14.87 11.72
CA LEU A 261 21.99 15.15 10.40
C LEU A 261 20.50 14.86 10.35
N LEU A 262 20.09 13.64 10.73
CA LEU A 262 18.70 13.17 10.65
C LEU A 262 17.75 13.90 11.61
N SER A 263 18.26 14.51 12.68
CA SER A 263 17.47 15.35 13.61
C SER A 263 17.16 16.75 13.06
N ARG A 264 17.75 17.12 11.91
CA ARG A 264 17.57 18.45 11.30
C ARG A 264 16.53 18.41 10.20
N LYS A 265 15.75 19.48 10.09
CA LYS A 265 14.85 19.72 8.96
C LYS A 265 15.60 20.33 7.77
N GLY A 266 15.15 19.98 6.56
CA GLY A 266 15.57 20.66 5.34
C GLY A 266 17.02 20.33 4.93
N LEU A 267 17.39 19.06 4.96
CA LEU A 267 18.69 18.59 4.48
C LEU A 267 18.91 18.92 3.00
N GLY A 268 20.08 19.49 2.70
CA GLY A 268 20.51 19.75 1.32
C GLY A 268 20.86 18.46 0.57
N ALA A 269 20.88 18.53 -0.76
CA ALA A 269 21.15 17.35 -1.60
C ALA A 269 22.48 16.65 -1.27
N ALA A 270 23.52 17.40 -0.90
CA ALA A 270 24.83 16.82 -0.52
C ALA A 270 24.77 16.08 0.82
N GLU A 271 23.98 16.58 1.77
CA GLU A 271 23.77 15.94 3.08
C GLU A 271 22.96 14.65 2.91
N VAL A 272 21.86 14.69 2.13
CA VAL A 272 21.08 13.49 1.78
C VAL A 272 21.97 12.44 1.12
N ALA A 273 22.80 12.82 0.13
CA ALA A 273 23.72 11.89 -0.52
C ALA A 273 24.73 11.30 0.46
N THR A 274 25.15 12.06 1.48
CA THR A 274 26.05 11.55 2.53
C THR A 274 25.34 10.53 3.41
N VAL A 275 24.10 10.80 3.85
CA VAL A 275 23.29 9.84 4.60
C VAL A 275 23.13 8.53 3.81
N LEU A 276 22.71 8.61 2.54
CA LEU A 276 22.48 7.43 1.70
C LEU A 276 23.77 6.59 1.54
N ARG A 277 24.92 7.21 1.30
CA ARG A 277 26.22 6.50 1.22
C ARG A 277 26.57 5.81 2.53
N THR A 278 26.35 6.46 3.66
CA THR A 278 26.62 5.87 4.98
C THR A 278 25.70 4.69 5.24
N VAL A 279 24.41 4.81 4.93
CA VAL A 279 23.44 3.71 5.04
C VAL A 279 23.85 2.52 4.17
N ALA A 280 24.18 2.76 2.89
CA ALA A 280 24.62 1.70 1.96
C ALA A 280 25.91 0.99 2.43
N GLY A 281 26.84 1.71 3.06
CA GLY A 281 28.08 1.13 3.57
C GLY A 281 27.99 0.47 4.94
N SER A 282 26.87 0.60 5.65
CA SER A 282 26.73 0.16 7.06
C SER A 282 26.22 -1.28 7.23
N GLY A 283 25.79 -1.96 6.17
CA GLY A 283 25.09 -3.24 6.23
C GLY A 283 23.61 -3.12 6.71
N ALA A 284 23.09 -1.90 6.84
CA ALA A 284 21.73 -1.66 7.30
C ALA A 284 20.68 -2.12 6.28
N LEU A 285 20.96 -2.00 4.98
CA LEU A 285 20.05 -2.43 3.91
C LEU A 285 19.86 -3.95 3.94
N GLU A 286 20.93 -4.73 4.10
CA GLU A 286 20.90 -6.19 4.21
C GLU A 286 20.12 -6.64 5.47
N ARG A 287 20.31 -5.94 6.58
CA ARG A 287 19.59 -6.20 7.82
C ARG A 287 18.09 -5.87 7.68
N ALA A 288 17.74 -4.76 7.07
CA ALA A 288 16.36 -4.39 6.77
C ALA A 288 15.70 -5.41 5.82
N ARG A 289 16.46 -5.87 4.79
CA ARG A 289 16.01 -6.93 3.88
C ARG A 289 15.72 -8.23 4.64
N ALA A 290 16.56 -8.62 5.59
CA ALA A 290 16.32 -9.81 6.40
C ALA A 290 15.01 -9.70 7.21
N VAL A 291 14.70 -8.52 7.75
CA VAL A 291 13.41 -8.27 8.43
C VAL A 291 12.23 -8.43 7.46
N ALA A 292 12.30 -7.83 6.27
CA ALA A 292 11.26 -7.96 5.26
C ALA A 292 11.03 -9.41 4.83
N LEU A 293 12.10 -10.18 4.62
CA LEU A 293 12.02 -11.61 4.32
C LEU A 293 11.41 -12.42 5.48
N GLY A 294 11.66 -12.01 6.73
CA GLY A 294 11.01 -12.59 7.91
C GLY A 294 9.48 -12.42 7.89
N TYR A 295 8.98 -11.25 7.47
CA TYR A 295 7.54 -11.04 7.27
C TYR A 295 6.98 -11.90 6.13
N ILE A 296 7.69 -12.04 5.01
CA ILE A 296 7.27 -12.91 3.89
C ILE A 296 7.19 -14.37 4.34
N GLU A 297 8.17 -14.85 5.09
CA GLU A 297 8.16 -16.22 5.63
C GLU A 297 7.02 -16.41 6.65
N GLY A 298 6.75 -15.41 7.47
CA GLY A 298 5.58 -15.38 8.34
C GLY A 298 4.27 -15.48 7.55
N ALA A 299 4.14 -14.72 6.47
CA ALA A 299 2.97 -14.76 5.59
C ALA A 299 2.77 -16.14 4.95
N ARG A 300 3.83 -16.81 4.51
CA ARG A 300 3.76 -18.17 3.98
C ARG A 300 3.28 -19.18 5.02
N ARG A 301 3.82 -19.11 6.25
CA ARG A 301 3.39 -19.98 7.36
C ARG A 301 1.92 -19.80 7.71
N VAL A 302 1.40 -18.59 7.64
CA VAL A 302 -0.03 -18.32 7.85
C VAL A 302 -0.88 -18.99 6.79
N LEU A 303 -0.42 -19.03 5.53
CA LEU A 303 -1.12 -19.74 4.45
C LEU A 303 -1.12 -21.26 4.64
N ASP A 304 -0.15 -21.83 5.36
CA ASP A 304 -0.14 -23.29 5.70
C ASP A 304 -1.35 -23.68 6.55
N ALA A 305 -1.84 -22.76 7.37
CA ALA A 305 -3.02 -22.97 8.21
C ALA A 305 -4.35 -22.64 7.51
N CYS A 306 -4.31 -22.10 6.27
CA CYS A 306 -5.52 -21.75 5.53
C CYS A 306 -6.13 -22.99 4.86
N PRO A 307 -7.47 -23.12 4.88
CA PRO A 307 -8.16 -24.17 4.12
C PRO A 307 -7.86 -24.09 2.62
N ASP A 308 -7.94 -25.23 1.91
CA ASP A 308 -7.80 -25.32 0.44
C ASP A 308 -8.88 -24.55 -0.37
N LEU A 309 -9.59 -23.63 0.29
CA LEU A 309 -10.65 -22.83 -0.30
C LEU A 309 -10.19 -21.55 -0.98
N VAL A 310 -8.91 -21.18 -0.80
CA VAL A 310 -8.32 -20.00 -1.44
C VAL A 310 -7.19 -20.38 -2.40
N GLU A 311 -6.81 -19.49 -3.27
CA GLU A 311 -5.72 -19.73 -4.25
C GLU A 311 -4.35 -19.48 -3.63
N ARG A 312 -3.96 -20.41 -2.74
CA ARG A 312 -2.70 -20.36 -1.99
C ARG A 312 -1.48 -20.08 -2.88
N GLU A 313 -1.33 -20.80 -3.98
CA GLU A 313 -0.20 -20.61 -4.89
C GLU A 313 -0.10 -19.21 -5.49
N LEU A 314 -1.24 -18.59 -5.79
CA LEU A 314 -1.24 -17.21 -6.29
C LEU A 314 -0.91 -16.20 -5.17
N LEU A 315 -1.34 -16.46 -3.94
CA LEU A 315 -0.95 -15.64 -2.78
C LEU A 315 0.56 -15.77 -2.51
N GLU A 316 1.13 -16.97 -2.62
CA GLU A 316 2.58 -17.20 -2.54
C GLU A 316 3.34 -16.44 -3.67
N GLN A 317 2.79 -16.38 -4.88
CA GLN A 317 3.36 -15.59 -5.97
C GLN A 317 3.31 -14.08 -5.67
N VAL A 318 2.23 -13.58 -5.07
CA VAL A 318 2.16 -12.18 -4.63
C VAL A 318 3.25 -11.88 -3.60
N ALA A 319 3.43 -12.77 -2.62
CA ALA A 319 4.50 -12.65 -1.63
C ALA A 319 5.90 -12.64 -2.28
N ALA A 320 6.14 -13.52 -3.27
CA ALA A 320 7.39 -13.55 -4.03
C ALA A 320 7.60 -12.25 -4.85
N GLN A 321 6.55 -11.74 -5.51
CA GLN A 321 6.65 -10.49 -6.30
C GLN A 321 6.94 -9.25 -5.45
N VAL A 322 6.58 -9.25 -4.16
CA VAL A 322 7.02 -8.20 -3.24
C VAL A 322 8.54 -8.23 -3.11
N VAL A 323 9.16 -9.41 -3.07
CA VAL A 323 10.62 -9.57 -3.03
C VAL A 323 11.28 -9.25 -4.37
N ASP A 324 10.76 -9.82 -5.47
CA ASP A 324 11.35 -9.71 -6.82
C ASP A 324 11.36 -8.29 -7.38
N ARG A 325 10.47 -7.42 -6.87
CA ARG A 325 10.46 -6.00 -7.23
C ARG A 325 11.74 -5.28 -6.79
N TYR A 326 12.47 -5.86 -5.86
CA TYR A 326 13.59 -5.26 -5.14
C TYR A 326 14.89 -6.08 -5.27
N ASN A 327 14.94 -7.03 -6.22
CA ASN A 327 16.11 -7.72 -6.72
C ASN A 327 16.50 -7.15 -8.08
#